data_58924d020b253209c173f2ac2f189b65
#
_entry.id   58924d020b253209c173f2ac2f189b65
#
_cell.length_a   1.000
_cell.length_b   1.000
_cell.length_c   1.000
_cell.angle_alpha   90.00
_cell.angle_beta   90.00
_cell.angle_gamma   90.00
#
_symmetry.space_group_name_H-M   'P 1'
#
loop_
_entity.id
_entity.type
_entity.pdbx_description
1 polymer ?
#
loop_
_entity_poly.entity_id
_entity_poly.type
_entity_poly.pdbx_seq_one_letter_code
_entity_poly.pdbx_strand_id
1 'polypeptide(L)'
;MPTVQAQLRVLIIEDDKKLANALVAGIEAEGYNVGHAPTAEEGFFQLHSQQPDLLLLDLTLPHRNGLDILRQIRREGIDVRVLILTSHNNVEDRVEGLNAGADDYLGKPFSFPELIARIEALLRRVLPSTASSSLKIGDLILNTRERTASRRGVSFELTAREFDVLLYLAESRGRTVSREMLAKDVWKESSRFTPLDNVIDVQIARLRKKVDDPFEVKLLRTIRGLGFSLREPEA
;
A
#
# COMPACT_ATOMS: atom_id res chain seq x y z
N MET A 1 12.59 -31.21 8.41
CA MET A 1 11.47 -30.99 7.50
C MET A 1 11.50 -29.54 7.08
N PRO A 2 11.71 -29.17 5.82
CA PRO A 2 11.66 -27.77 5.43
C PRO A 2 10.22 -27.30 5.62
N THR A 3 10.05 -26.23 6.40
CA THR A 3 8.80 -25.50 6.57
C THR A 3 8.37 -25.04 5.19
N VAL A 4 7.22 -25.50 4.70
CA VAL A 4 6.59 -24.99 3.49
C VAL A 4 6.24 -23.53 3.78
N GLN A 5 7.12 -22.63 3.36
CA GLN A 5 6.85 -21.21 3.37
C GLN A 5 5.73 -20.99 2.35
N ALA A 6 4.54 -20.60 2.80
CA ALA A 6 3.43 -20.32 1.91
C ALA A 6 3.90 -19.29 0.87
N GLN A 7 3.94 -19.71 -0.39
CA GLN A 7 4.40 -18.89 -1.50
C GLN A 7 3.40 -17.74 -1.69
N LEU A 8 3.86 -16.50 -1.57
CA LEU A 8 3.02 -15.31 -1.70
C LEU A 8 2.43 -15.25 -3.12
N ARG A 9 1.15 -14.88 -3.19
CA ARG A 9 0.38 -14.89 -4.44
C ARG A 9 0.23 -13.47 -4.99
N VAL A 10 0.55 -13.32 -6.26
CA VAL A 10 0.40 -12.08 -7.03
C VAL A 10 -0.64 -12.32 -8.13
N LEU A 11 -1.69 -11.52 -8.18
CA LEU A 11 -2.65 -11.52 -9.29
C LEU A 11 -2.34 -10.32 -10.20
N ILE A 12 -2.32 -10.56 -11.51
CA ILE A 12 -2.12 -9.53 -12.53
C ILE A 12 -3.42 -9.39 -13.31
N ILE A 13 -3.99 -8.18 -13.39
CA ILE A 13 -5.08 -7.84 -14.30
C ILE A 13 -4.50 -6.91 -15.37
N GLU A 14 -4.28 -7.47 -16.56
CA GLU A 14 -3.61 -6.82 -17.70
C GLU A 14 -4.10 -7.47 -18.99
N ASP A 15 -4.54 -6.71 -19.97
CA ASP A 15 -5.07 -7.22 -21.26
C ASP A 15 -3.99 -7.39 -22.34
N ASP A 16 -2.87 -6.64 -22.25
CA ASP A 16 -1.74 -6.85 -23.14
C ASP A 16 -1.05 -8.19 -22.83
N LYS A 17 -1.29 -9.18 -23.70
CA LYS A 17 -0.73 -10.52 -23.55
C LYS A 17 0.80 -10.58 -23.51
N LYS A 18 1.50 -9.65 -24.23
CA LYS A 18 2.96 -9.64 -24.24
C LYS A 18 3.50 -9.14 -22.90
N LEU A 19 2.93 -8.05 -22.41
CA LEU A 19 3.29 -7.51 -21.10
C LEU A 19 2.93 -8.48 -19.98
N ALA A 20 1.72 -9.04 -20.00
CA ALA A 20 1.27 -10.01 -19.01
C ALA A 20 2.19 -11.23 -18.94
N ASN A 21 2.55 -11.82 -20.08
CA ASN A 21 3.48 -12.95 -20.12
C ASN A 21 4.87 -12.61 -19.57
N ALA A 22 5.38 -11.43 -19.89
CA ALA A 22 6.66 -10.96 -19.37
C ALA A 22 6.61 -10.75 -17.85
N LEU A 23 5.52 -10.17 -17.34
CA LEU A 23 5.29 -9.97 -15.91
C LEU A 23 5.17 -11.31 -15.18
N VAL A 24 4.36 -12.24 -15.68
CA VAL A 24 4.20 -13.57 -15.09
C VAL A 24 5.56 -14.26 -15.00
N ALA A 25 6.27 -14.43 -16.13
CA ALA A 25 7.55 -15.12 -16.15
C ALA A 25 8.59 -14.47 -15.22
N GLY A 26 8.66 -13.14 -15.20
CA GLY A 26 9.63 -12.44 -14.37
C GLY A 26 9.30 -12.54 -12.89
N ILE A 27 8.03 -12.36 -12.49
CA ILE A 27 7.61 -12.40 -11.08
C ILE A 27 7.68 -13.85 -10.54
N GLU A 28 7.38 -14.86 -11.36
CA GLU A 28 7.58 -16.28 -11.01
C GLU A 28 9.06 -16.61 -10.79
N ALA A 29 9.97 -16.03 -11.59
CA ALA A 29 11.41 -16.21 -11.42
C ALA A 29 11.92 -15.68 -10.06
N GLU A 30 11.24 -14.70 -9.47
CA GLU A 30 11.50 -14.18 -8.11
C GLU A 30 10.83 -15.03 -7.01
N GLY A 31 10.19 -16.14 -7.36
CA GLY A 31 9.64 -17.12 -6.41
C GLY A 31 8.22 -16.85 -5.95
N TYR A 32 7.46 -15.98 -6.60
CA TYR A 32 6.05 -15.74 -6.32
C TYR A 32 5.14 -16.72 -7.08
N ASN A 33 3.95 -16.97 -6.55
CA ASN A 33 2.89 -17.67 -7.28
C ASN A 33 2.06 -16.61 -8.03
N VAL A 34 1.97 -16.71 -9.36
CA VAL A 34 1.37 -15.66 -10.18
C VAL A 34 0.10 -16.14 -10.87
N GLY A 35 -1.01 -15.45 -10.65
CA GLY A 35 -2.23 -15.55 -11.43
C GLY A 35 -2.31 -14.41 -12.44
N HIS A 36 -2.94 -14.67 -13.61
CA HIS A 36 -3.20 -13.64 -14.61
C HIS A 36 -4.66 -13.68 -15.04
N ALA A 37 -5.25 -12.52 -15.18
CA ALA A 37 -6.59 -12.29 -15.69
C ALA A 37 -6.53 -11.21 -16.79
N PRO A 38 -6.96 -11.52 -18.04
CA PRO A 38 -6.99 -10.55 -19.12
C PRO A 38 -8.18 -9.58 -19.05
N THR A 39 -9.14 -9.84 -18.18
CA THR A 39 -10.36 -9.03 -18.01
C THR A 39 -10.65 -8.74 -16.53
N ALA A 40 -11.44 -7.70 -16.29
CA ALA A 40 -11.91 -7.36 -14.94
C ALA A 40 -12.72 -8.50 -14.30
N GLU A 41 -13.58 -9.17 -15.08
CA GLU A 41 -14.47 -10.23 -14.60
C GLU A 41 -13.66 -11.44 -14.13
N GLU A 42 -12.69 -11.87 -14.93
CA GLU A 42 -11.76 -12.95 -14.54
C GLU A 42 -10.93 -12.54 -13.32
N GLY A 43 -10.49 -11.29 -13.27
CA GLY A 43 -9.77 -10.73 -12.13
C GLY A 43 -10.59 -10.80 -10.84
N PHE A 44 -11.85 -10.39 -10.86
CA PHE A 44 -12.75 -10.52 -9.70
C PHE A 44 -12.96 -11.96 -9.27
N PHE A 45 -13.17 -12.87 -10.23
CA PHE A 45 -13.30 -14.29 -9.92
C PHE A 45 -12.05 -14.82 -9.20
N GLN A 46 -10.85 -14.47 -9.68
CA GLN A 46 -9.60 -14.92 -9.07
C GLN A 46 -9.35 -14.22 -7.71
N LEU A 47 -9.72 -12.95 -7.53
CA LEU A 47 -9.63 -12.27 -6.25
C LEU A 47 -10.42 -13.00 -5.15
N HIS A 48 -11.64 -13.43 -5.46
CA HIS A 48 -12.48 -14.13 -4.49
C HIS A 48 -12.04 -15.59 -4.26
N SER A 49 -11.65 -16.30 -5.32
CA SER A 49 -11.32 -17.73 -5.24
C SER A 49 -9.91 -18.01 -4.72
N GLN A 50 -8.94 -17.15 -5.04
CA GLN A 50 -7.52 -17.37 -4.75
C GLN A 50 -6.97 -16.53 -3.61
N GLN A 51 -7.65 -15.44 -3.24
CA GLN A 51 -7.26 -14.49 -2.18
C GLN A 51 -5.78 -14.09 -2.31
N PRO A 52 -5.36 -13.40 -3.38
CA PRO A 52 -3.96 -13.02 -3.58
C PRO A 52 -3.50 -12.03 -2.52
N ASP A 53 -2.19 -12.03 -2.22
CA ASP A 53 -1.54 -11.10 -1.31
C ASP A 53 -1.31 -9.72 -1.96
N LEU A 54 -1.19 -9.68 -3.30
CA LEU A 54 -0.97 -8.48 -4.09
C LEU A 54 -1.75 -8.55 -5.42
N LEU A 55 -2.33 -7.43 -5.81
CA LEU A 55 -2.91 -7.20 -7.13
C LEU A 55 -2.05 -6.19 -7.90
N LEU A 56 -1.57 -6.57 -9.09
CA LEU A 56 -1.09 -5.64 -10.10
C LEU A 56 -2.26 -5.31 -11.03
N LEU A 57 -2.62 -4.05 -11.15
CA LEU A 57 -3.81 -3.62 -11.86
C LEU A 57 -3.46 -2.58 -12.94
N ASP A 58 -3.69 -2.91 -14.21
CA ASP A 58 -3.73 -1.89 -15.25
C ASP A 58 -5.01 -1.06 -15.15
N LEU A 59 -4.87 0.24 -15.34
CA LEU A 59 -6.03 1.14 -15.43
C LEU A 59 -6.68 1.13 -16.81
N THR A 60 -5.90 0.79 -17.84
CA THR A 60 -6.31 0.88 -19.26
C THR A 60 -6.84 -0.46 -19.77
N LEU A 61 -7.86 -1.00 -19.09
CA LEU A 61 -8.48 -2.25 -19.51
C LEU A 61 -9.59 -2.02 -20.54
N PRO A 62 -9.78 -2.92 -21.52
CA PRO A 62 -10.91 -2.85 -22.44
C PRO A 62 -12.22 -2.99 -21.67
N HIS A 63 -13.21 -2.19 -22.03
CA HIS A 63 -14.58 -2.21 -21.52
C HIS A 63 -14.77 -1.76 -20.07
N ARG A 64 -13.72 -1.59 -19.26
CA ARG A 64 -13.86 -1.17 -17.87
C ARG A 64 -12.64 -0.38 -17.37
N ASN A 65 -12.90 0.77 -16.74
CA ASN A 65 -11.83 1.55 -16.12
C ASN A 65 -11.28 0.83 -14.87
N GLY A 66 -9.97 0.65 -14.78
CA GLY A 66 -9.31 0.02 -13.64
C GLY A 66 -9.57 0.72 -12.31
N LEU A 67 -9.80 2.04 -12.31
CA LEU A 67 -10.20 2.77 -11.10
C LEU A 67 -11.56 2.31 -10.55
N ASP A 68 -12.51 1.96 -11.42
CA ASP A 68 -13.81 1.47 -10.99
C ASP A 68 -13.70 0.06 -10.40
N ILE A 69 -12.79 -0.76 -10.96
CA ILE A 69 -12.43 -2.06 -10.40
C ILE A 69 -11.87 -1.88 -8.98
N LEU A 70 -10.92 -0.98 -8.82
CA LEU A 70 -10.31 -0.68 -7.52
C LEU A 70 -11.33 -0.19 -6.50
N ARG A 71 -12.20 0.75 -6.88
CA ARG A 71 -13.28 1.25 -6.01
C ARG A 71 -14.23 0.13 -5.60
N GLN A 72 -14.52 -0.81 -6.50
CA GLN A 72 -15.36 -1.97 -6.20
C GLN A 72 -14.67 -2.91 -5.22
N ILE A 73 -13.40 -3.27 -5.42
CA ILE A 73 -12.58 -4.09 -4.51
C ILE A 73 -12.66 -3.51 -3.08
N ARG A 74 -12.49 -2.19 -2.95
CA ARG A 74 -12.52 -1.52 -1.64
C ARG A 74 -13.92 -1.46 -1.03
N ARG A 75 -14.98 -1.31 -1.84
CA ARG A 75 -16.38 -1.35 -1.36
C ARG A 75 -16.79 -2.73 -0.86
N GLU A 76 -16.25 -3.80 -1.47
CA GLU A 76 -16.49 -5.18 -1.06
C GLU A 76 -15.64 -5.60 0.17
N GLY A 77 -14.81 -4.70 0.71
CA GLY A 77 -13.98 -4.97 1.89
C GLY A 77 -12.83 -5.94 1.61
N ILE A 78 -12.44 -6.13 0.34
CA ILE A 78 -11.32 -7.01 -0.02
C ILE A 78 -10.00 -6.31 0.33
N ASP A 79 -9.31 -6.83 1.35
CA ASP A 79 -8.03 -6.30 1.84
C ASP A 79 -6.84 -6.91 1.06
N VAL A 80 -6.81 -6.65 -0.25
CA VAL A 80 -5.66 -6.96 -1.11
C VAL A 80 -4.82 -5.71 -1.31
N ARG A 81 -3.49 -5.85 -1.29
CA ARG A 81 -2.57 -4.77 -1.68
C ARG A 81 -2.68 -4.52 -3.17
N VAL A 82 -2.74 -3.27 -3.59
CA VAL A 82 -2.91 -2.91 -4.99
C VAL A 82 -1.77 -2.00 -5.46
N LEU A 83 -1.01 -2.48 -6.45
CA LEU A 83 -0.07 -1.69 -7.23
C LEU A 83 -0.68 -1.41 -8.60
N ILE A 84 -0.91 -0.15 -8.90
CA ILE A 84 -1.40 0.27 -10.21
C ILE A 84 -0.23 0.29 -11.21
N LEU A 85 -0.43 -0.31 -12.39
CA LEU A 85 0.44 -0.20 -13.56
C LEU A 85 -0.29 0.58 -14.65
N THR A 86 0.26 1.69 -15.16
CA THR A 86 -0.48 2.49 -16.15
C THR A 86 0.41 3.39 -16.99
N SER A 87 -0.07 3.70 -18.21
CA SER A 87 0.55 4.69 -19.09
C SER A 87 0.20 6.14 -18.73
N HIS A 88 -0.78 6.35 -17.86
CA HIS A 88 -1.21 7.65 -17.38
C HIS A 88 -0.29 8.13 -16.25
N ASN A 89 0.66 9.01 -16.56
CA ASN A 89 1.75 9.40 -15.66
C ASN A 89 1.62 10.80 -15.07
N ASN A 90 0.49 11.49 -15.29
CA ASN A 90 0.29 12.81 -14.69
C ASN A 90 -0.01 12.72 -13.18
N VAL A 91 0.14 13.84 -12.49
CA VAL A 91 -0.03 13.91 -11.03
C VAL A 91 -1.48 13.65 -10.63
N GLU A 92 -2.41 14.15 -11.43
CA GLU A 92 -3.86 14.03 -11.20
C GLU A 92 -4.30 12.57 -11.19
N ASP A 93 -3.88 11.79 -12.21
CA ASP A 93 -4.22 10.36 -12.31
C ASP A 93 -3.64 9.54 -11.15
N ARG A 94 -2.42 9.87 -10.72
CA ARG A 94 -1.80 9.24 -9.53
C ARG A 94 -2.60 9.52 -8.27
N VAL A 95 -2.97 10.78 -8.06
CA VAL A 95 -3.78 11.19 -6.90
C VAL A 95 -5.13 10.49 -6.93
N GLU A 96 -5.76 10.38 -8.11
CA GLU A 96 -7.04 9.69 -8.27
C GLU A 96 -6.93 8.20 -7.95
N GLY A 97 -5.92 7.51 -8.50
CA GLY A 97 -5.68 6.08 -8.24
C GLY A 97 -5.44 5.79 -6.75
N LEU A 98 -4.62 6.62 -6.11
CA LEU A 98 -4.38 6.51 -4.68
C LEU A 98 -5.64 6.81 -3.88
N ASN A 99 -6.40 7.85 -4.21
CA ASN A 99 -7.68 8.16 -3.55
C ASN A 99 -8.73 7.05 -3.75
N ALA A 100 -8.68 6.33 -4.87
CA ALA A 100 -9.53 5.16 -5.11
C ALA A 100 -9.17 3.96 -4.25
N GLY A 101 -8.00 3.95 -3.60
CA GLY A 101 -7.61 2.90 -2.67
C GLY A 101 -6.36 2.11 -3.05
N ALA A 102 -5.60 2.51 -4.06
CA ALA A 102 -4.30 1.90 -4.36
C ALA A 102 -3.30 2.12 -3.23
N ASP A 103 -2.41 1.15 -3.05
CA ASP A 103 -1.32 1.22 -2.07
C ASP A 103 -0.05 1.84 -2.69
N ASP A 104 0.17 1.63 -4.00
CA ASP A 104 1.27 2.24 -4.74
C ASP A 104 0.93 2.36 -6.23
N TYR A 105 1.79 3.01 -7.00
CA TYR A 105 1.59 3.36 -8.39
C TYR A 105 2.91 3.27 -9.17
N LEU A 106 2.90 2.64 -10.34
CA LEU A 106 4.06 2.52 -11.22
C LEU A 106 3.68 2.87 -12.67
N GLY A 107 4.33 3.91 -13.19
CA GLY A 107 4.08 4.38 -14.56
C GLY A 107 4.79 3.54 -15.61
N LYS A 108 4.10 3.21 -16.70
CA LYS A 108 4.69 2.59 -17.91
C LYS A 108 5.37 3.68 -18.75
N PRO A 109 6.59 3.44 -19.33
CA PRO A 109 7.41 2.25 -19.18
C PRO A 109 8.17 2.22 -17.84
N PHE A 110 8.32 1.05 -17.26
CA PHE A 110 9.06 0.82 -16.02
C PHE A 110 10.17 -0.22 -16.20
N SER A 111 11.14 -0.22 -15.31
CA SER A 111 12.15 -1.28 -15.24
C SER A 111 11.65 -2.44 -14.39
N PHE A 112 12.02 -3.67 -14.77
CA PHE A 112 11.64 -4.86 -13.99
C PHE A 112 12.19 -4.83 -12.54
N PRO A 113 13.45 -4.40 -12.28
CA PRO A 113 13.95 -4.23 -10.92
C PRO A 113 13.12 -3.24 -10.08
N GLU A 114 12.59 -2.16 -10.66
CA GLU A 114 11.72 -1.22 -9.96
C GLU A 114 10.39 -1.87 -9.57
N LEU A 115 9.78 -2.62 -10.50
CA LEU A 115 8.56 -3.37 -10.22
C LEU A 115 8.75 -4.34 -9.06
N ILE A 116 9.83 -5.14 -9.07
CA ILE A 116 10.12 -6.11 -7.99
C ILE A 116 10.35 -5.40 -6.66
N ALA A 117 11.12 -4.32 -6.63
CA ALA A 117 11.33 -3.56 -5.41
C ALA A 117 10.01 -3.04 -4.79
N ARG A 118 9.03 -2.63 -5.63
CA ARG A 118 7.70 -2.21 -5.17
C ARG A 118 6.84 -3.38 -4.70
N ILE A 119 6.87 -4.51 -5.40
CA ILE A 119 6.20 -5.76 -4.98
C ILE A 119 6.72 -6.19 -3.60
N GLU A 120 8.03 -6.26 -3.43
CA GLU A 120 8.64 -6.62 -2.15
C GLU A 120 8.26 -5.64 -1.04
N ALA A 121 8.27 -4.33 -1.33
CA ALA A 121 7.88 -3.31 -0.36
C ALA A 121 6.43 -3.47 0.10
N LEU A 122 5.52 -3.81 -0.83
CA LEU A 122 4.12 -4.04 -0.53
C LEU A 122 3.90 -5.37 0.21
N LEU A 123 4.63 -6.43 -0.13
CA LEU A 123 4.50 -7.77 0.44
C LEU A 123 5.32 -7.97 1.71
N ARG A 124 6.19 -7.03 2.07
CA ARG A 124 7.03 -7.18 3.26
C ARG A 124 6.16 -7.37 4.49
N ARG A 125 6.17 -8.60 5.03
CA ARG A 125 5.69 -8.87 6.37
C ARG A 125 6.67 -8.17 7.31
N VAL A 126 6.17 -7.28 8.16
CA VAL A 126 6.95 -6.83 9.32
C VAL A 126 7.25 -8.11 10.10
N LEU A 127 8.51 -8.56 10.04
CA LEU A 127 8.96 -9.65 10.89
C LEU A 127 8.60 -9.23 12.31
N PRO A 128 7.97 -10.10 13.11
CA PRO A 128 7.64 -9.76 14.46
C PRO A 128 8.94 -9.41 15.19
N SER A 129 9.13 -8.14 15.45
CA SER A 129 10.09 -7.70 16.45
C SER A 129 9.69 -8.40 17.74
N THR A 130 10.64 -9.00 18.45
CA THR A 130 10.45 -9.61 19.79
C THR A 130 10.05 -8.59 20.86
N ALA A 131 9.87 -7.33 20.51
CA ALA A 131 9.29 -6.26 21.30
C ALA A 131 7.77 -6.26 21.16
N SER A 132 7.05 -6.09 22.26
CA SER A 132 5.59 -5.93 22.44
C SER A 132 4.77 -5.87 21.14
N SER A 133 3.85 -6.80 20.94
CA SER A 133 2.99 -6.86 19.75
C SER A 133 2.03 -5.64 19.61
N SER A 134 2.10 -4.67 20.50
CA SER A 134 1.30 -3.44 20.47
C SER A 134 2.13 -2.20 20.75
N LEU A 135 1.92 -1.16 19.94
CA LEU A 135 2.43 0.19 20.17
C LEU A 135 1.26 1.09 20.59
N LYS A 136 1.50 1.91 21.62
CA LYS A 136 0.49 2.84 22.13
C LYS A 136 1.02 4.26 22.05
N ILE A 137 0.22 5.16 21.44
CA ILE A 137 0.46 6.61 21.38
C ILE A 137 -0.83 7.30 21.82
N GLY A 138 -0.87 7.80 23.04
CA GLY A 138 -2.09 8.32 23.64
C GLY A 138 -3.18 7.25 23.70
N ASP A 139 -4.29 7.54 23.06
CA ASP A 139 -5.44 6.64 22.93
C ASP A 139 -5.43 5.77 21.65
N LEU A 140 -4.39 5.91 20.80
CA LEU A 140 -4.16 5.08 19.61
C LEU A 140 -3.36 3.82 20.00
N ILE A 141 -3.85 2.67 19.59
CA ILE A 141 -3.21 1.36 19.77
C ILE A 141 -3.02 0.72 18.39
N LEU A 142 -1.79 0.32 18.08
CA LEU A 142 -1.46 -0.46 16.90
C LEU A 142 -1.09 -1.88 17.32
N ASN A 143 -1.73 -2.88 16.74
CA ASN A 143 -1.32 -4.27 16.85
C ASN A 143 -0.42 -4.59 15.64
N THR A 144 0.88 -4.76 15.88
CA THR A 144 1.86 -4.99 14.82
C THR A 144 1.76 -6.39 14.23
N ARG A 145 1.28 -7.37 15.02
CA ARG A 145 1.12 -8.75 14.58
C ARG A 145 -0.08 -8.92 13.65
N GLU A 146 -1.21 -8.32 14.02
CA GLU A 146 -2.47 -8.42 13.27
C GLU A 146 -2.59 -7.31 12.23
N ARG A 147 -1.68 -6.33 12.25
CA ARG A 147 -1.71 -5.13 11.40
C ARG A 147 -3.02 -4.35 11.52
N THR A 148 -3.53 -4.27 12.74
CA THR A 148 -4.75 -3.53 13.06
C THR A 148 -4.45 -2.29 13.89
N ALA A 149 -5.34 -1.30 13.80
CA ALA A 149 -5.26 -0.10 14.62
C ALA A 149 -6.62 0.23 15.22
N SER A 150 -6.61 0.74 16.44
CA SER A 150 -7.81 1.19 17.13
C SER A 150 -7.52 2.45 17.95
N ARG A 151 -8.55 3.25 18.18
CA ARG A 151 -8.48 4.45 19.01
C ARG A 151 -9.72 4.57 19.85
N ARG A 152 -9.58 4.71 21.18
CA ARG A 152 -10.70 4.70 22.15
C ARG A 152 -11.62 3.48 21.98
N GLY A 153 -11.07 2.32 21.64
CA GLY A 153 -11.82 1.09 21.41
C GLY A 153 -12.53 1.00 20.06
N VAL A 154 -12.42 2.02 19.19
CA VAL A 154 -12.94 1.99 17.82
C VAL A 154 -11.83 1.53 16.90
N SER A 155 -12.05 0.39 16.23
CA SER A 155 -11.13 -0.11 15.20
C SER A 155 -11.43 0.56 13.85
N PHE A 156 -10.37 0.77 13.04
CA PHE A 156 -10.51 1.27 11.69
C PHE A 156 -9.75 0.39 10.71
N GLU A 157 -10.32 0.25 9.52
CA GLU A 157 -9.70 -0.48 8.43
C GLU A 157 -8.63 0.41 7.78
N LEU A 158 -7.40 -0.07 7.80
CA LEU A 158 -6.27 0.53 7.12
C LEU A 158 -5.84 -0.36 5.96
N THR A 159 -5.51 0.24 4.83
CA THR A 159 -4.79 -0.51 3.79
C THR A 159 -3.39 -0.87 4.29
N ALA A 160 -2.74 -1.83 3.65
CA ALA A 160 -1.39 -2.26 4.04
C ALA A 160 -0.42 -1.07 4.10
N ARG A 161 -0.50 -0.16 3.13
CA ARG A 161 0.37 1.02 3.06
C ARG A 161 0.04 2.06 4.14
N GLU A 162 -1.23 2.30 4.40
CA GLU A 162 -1.65 3.19 5.50
C GLU A 162 -1.12 2.68 6.85
N PHE A 163 -1.21 1.36 7.06
CA PHE A 163 -0.67 0.77 8.28
C PHE A 163 0.86 0.91 8.37
N ASP A 164 1.60 0.67 7.27
CA ASP A 164 3.06 0.80 7.23
C ASP A 164 3.52 2.24 7.54
N VAL A 165 2.84 3.24 6.97
CA VAL A 165 3.11 4.66 7.27
C VAL A 165 2.81 4.98 8.73
N LEU A 166 1.67 4.53 9.24
CA LEU A 166 1.26 4.77 10.62
C LEU A 166 2.22 4.11 11.61
N LEU A 167 2.63 2.86 11.33
CA LEU A 167 3.60 2.13 12.14
C LEU A 167 4.95 2.84 12.17
N TYR A 168 5.48 3.26 11.00
CA TYR A 168 6.75 3.96 10.92
C TYR A 168 6.75 5.27 11.73
N LEU A 169 5.66 6.04 11.65
CA LEU A 169 5.47 7.25 12.45
C LEU A 169 5.38 6.93 13.95
N ALA A 170 4.71 5.85 14.32
CA ALA A 170 4.57 5.42 15.72
C ALA A 170 5.93 4.98 16.31
N GLU A 171 6.71 4.21 15.56
CA GLU A 171 8.06 3.77 15.95
C GLU A 171 9.04 4.95 16.07
N SER A 172 8.80 6.02 15.33
CA SER A 172 9.59 7.25 15.40
C SER A 172 9.36 8.04 16.70
N ARG A 173 8.42 7.63 17.56
CA ARG A 173 8.18 8.15 18.91
C ARG A 173 8.08 9.69 18.98
N GLY A 174 7.24 10.26 18.13
CA GLY A 174 6.97 11.71 18.10
C GLY A 174 8.04 12.55 17.41
N ARG A 175 9.17 11.95 16.97
CA ARG A 175 10.16 12.65 16.15
C ARG A 175 9.55 13.02 14.80
N THR A 176 10.08 14.09 14.20
CA THR A 176 9.70 14.50 12.85
C THR A 176 10.28 13.53 11.83
N VAL A 177 9.42 12.97 11.00
CA VAL A 177 9.76 12.07 9.88
C VAL A 177 9.60 12.87 8.59
N SER A 178 10.68 13.00 7.82
CA SER A 178 10.64 13.69 6.53
C SER A 178 10.01 12.84 5.44
N ARG A 179 9.65 13.46 4.30
CA ARG A 179 9.16 12.72 3.12
C ARG A 179 10.21 11.78 2.58
N GLU A 180 11.49 12.20 2.57
CA GLU A 180 12.61 11.34 2.14
C GLU A 180 12.76 10.11 3.04
N MET A 181 12.57 10.25 4.35
CA MET A 181 12.60 9.10 5.28
C MET A 181 11.47 8.13 4.97
N LEU A 182 10.25 8.62 4.78
CA LEU A 182 9.12 7.79 4.38
C LEU A 182 9.38 7.12 3.03
N ALA A 183 9.80 7.86 2.01
CA ALA A 183 10.12 7.34 0.69
C ALA A 183 11.16 6.22 0.78
N LYS A 184 12.24 6.45 1.51
CA LYS A 184 13.32 5.47 1.70
C LYS A 184 12.88 4.25 2.49
N ASP A 185 12.23 4.45 3.64
CA ASP A 185 12.04 3.40 4.62
C ASP A 185 10.72 2.65 4.47
N VAL A 186 9.67 3.32 3.95
CA VAL A 186 8.35 2.72 3.71
C VAL A 186 8.19 2.30 2.25
N TRP A 187 8.60 3.15 1.29
CA TRP A 187 8.52 2.81 -0.15
C TRP A 187 9.78 2.13 -0.70
N LYS A 188 10.89 2.16 0.07
CA LYS A 188 12.22 1.64 -0.34
C LYS A 188 12.77 2.34 -1.59
N GLU A 189 12.36 3.56 -1.81
CA GLU A 189 12.81 4.40 -2.92
C GLU A 189 14.07 5.15 -2.52
N SER A 190 15.16 4.91 -3.25
CA SER A 190 16.44 5.59 -3.03
C SER A 190 16.71 6.72 -4.02
N SER A 191 15.85 6.87 -5.04
CA SER A 191 16.03 7.87 -6.08
C SER A 191 15.40 9.22 -5.71
N ARG A 192 16.17 10.29 -5.83
CA ARG A 192 15.69 11.67 -5.62
C ARG A 192 14.75 12.18 -6.74
N PHE A 193 14.53 11.38 -7.78
CA PHE A 193 13.80 11.80 -8.98
C PHE A 193 12.37 11.26 -9.07
N THR A 194 11.92 10.45 -8.13
CA THR A 194 10.54 9.95 -8.15
C THR A 194 9.63 10.91 -7.38
N PRO A 195 8.56 11.43 -7.98
CA PRO A 195 7.66 12.37 -7.30
C PRO A 195 6.75 11.63 -6.30
N LEU A 196 7.35 11.04 -5.25
CA LEU A 196 6.63 10.36 -4.17
C LEU A 196 5.99 11.32 -3.17
N ASP A 197 6.34 12.59 -3.19
CA ASP A 197 5.80 13.57 -2.23
C ASP A 197 4.27 13.61 -2.27
N ASN A 198 3.68 13.62 -3.47
CA ASN A 198 2.23 13.60 -3.62
C ASN A 198 1.61 12.28 -3.13
N VAL A 199 2.30 11.15 -3.36
CA VAL A 199 1.86 9.82 -2.88
C VAL A 199 1.85 9.80 -1.35
N ILE A 200 2.91 10.28 -0.72
CA ILE A 200 3.04 10.37 0.72
C ILE A 200 1.97 11.30 1.31
N ASP A 201 1.77 12.47 0.72
CA ASP A 201 0.77 13.43 1.18
C ASP A 201 -0.65 12.88 1.10
N VAL A 202 -0.99 12.14 0.03
CA VAL A 202 -2.27 11.44 -0.09
C VAL A 202 -2.44 10.38 0.99
N GLN A 203 -1.42 9.56 1.26
CA GLN A 203 -1.49 8.54 2.32
C GLN A 203 -1.66 9.17 3.71
N ILE A 204 -0.96 10.27 3.99
CA ILE A 204 -1.10 11.04 5.23
C ILE A 204 -2.52 11.64 5.36
N ALA A 205 -3.08 12.17 4.26
CA ALA A 205 -4.44 12.72 4.26
C ALA A 205 -5.49 11.62 4.54
N ARG A 206 -5.32 10.44 3.95
CA ARG A 206 -6.19 9.28 4.20
C ARG A 206 -6.10 8.79 5.64
N LEU A 207 -4.88 8.68 6.17
CA LEU A 207 -4.67 8.35 7.58
C LEU A 207 -5.37 9.32 8.50
N ARG A 208 -5.28 10.65 8.25
CA ARG A 208 -5.99 11.65 9.07
C ARG A 208 -7.48 11.42 9.12
N LYS A 209 -8.10 11.16 7.97
CA LYS A 209 -9.53 10.89 7.90
C LYS A 209 -9.96 9.72 8.79
N LYS A 210 -9.09 8.71 8.95
CA LYS A 210 -9.38 7.51 9.73
C LYS A 210 -8.95 7.65 11.20
N VAL A 211 -7.73 8.13 11.43
CA VAL A 211 -7.09 8.13 12.74
C VAL A 211 -7.39 9.38 13.56
N ASP A 212 -7.60 10.52 12.91
CA ASP A 212 -7.72 11.81 13.59
C ASP A 212 -9.08 12.48 13.44
N ASP A 213 -9.67 12.53 12.22
CA ASP A 213 -10.87 13.33 11.98
C ASP A 213 -12.04 12.95 12.88
N PRO A 214 -12.28 11.65 13.22
CA PRO A 214 -13.34 11.27 14.14
C PRO A 214 -13.10 11.68 15.61
N PHE A 215 -11.91 12.18 15.96
CA PHE A 215 -11.51 12.45 17.35
C PHE A 215 -11.14 13.92 17.56
N GLU A 216 -11.43 14.45 18.76
CA GLU A 216 -11.04 15.83 19.12
C GLU A 216 -9.53 16.04 19.13
N VAL A 217 -8.81 15.12 19.79
CA VAL A 217 -7.35 15.19 19.93
C VAL A 217 -6.71 14.67 18.64
N LYS A 218 -5.91 15.52 17.98
CA LYS A 218 -5.20 15.16 16.74
C LYS A 218 -3.79 14.71 17.09
N LEU A 219 -3.45 13.48 16.68
CA LEU A 219 -2.13 12.88 16.93
C LEU A 219 -1.18 13.07 15.75
N LEU A 220 -1.69 13.05 14.50
CA LEU A 220 -0.90 13.14 13.29
C LEU A 220 -0.70 14.58 12.85
N ARG A 221 0.48 15.12 13.08
CA ARG A 221 0.81 16.53 12.83
C ARG A 221 1.68 16.72 11.60
N THR A 222 1.44 17.80 10.85
CA THR A 222 2.35 18.27 9.81
C THR A 222 3.28 19.34 10.40
N ILE A 223 4.57 19.11 10.27
CA ILE A 223 5.61 20.09 10.59
C ILE A 223 6.02 20.74 9.28
N ARG A 224 5.54 21.98 9.06
CA ARG A 224 5.74 22.69 7.78
C ARG A 224 7.21 22.71 7.38
N GLY A 225 7.47 22.34 6.13
CA GLY A 225 8.82 22.28 5.55
C GLY A 225 9.69 21.13 6.03
N LEU A 226 9.27 20.32 7.03
CA LEU A 226 10.08 19.25 7.59
C LEU A 226 9.46 17.86 7.42
N GLY A 227 8.14 17.72 7.53
CA GLY A 227 7.48 16.41 7.39
C GLY A 227 6.33 16.20 8.35
N PHE A 228 6.26 15.03 8.96
CA PHE A 228 5.14 14.57 9.78
C PHE A 228 5.61 14.01 11.11
N SER A 229 4.76 14.05 12.12
CA SER A 229 5.00 13.39 13.40
C SER A 229 3.70 12.83 13.97
N LEU A 230 3.81 11.72 14.71
CA LEU A 230 2.70 11.10 15.43
C LEU A 230 3.01 11.22 16.94
N ARG A 231 2.26 12.05 17.66
CA ARG A 231 2.47 12.30 19.08
C ARG A 231 1.22 12.85 19.75
N GLU A 232 1.16 12.67 21.06
CA GLU A 232 0.16 13.36 21.87
C GLU A 232 0.36 14.87 21.82
N PRO A 233 -0.70 15.68 22.02
CA PRO A 233 -0.54 17.11 22.28
C PRO A 233 0.33 17.31 23.52
N GLU A 234 1.19 18.29 23.47
CA GLU A 234 1.84 18.80 24.67
C GLU A 234 0.77 19.39 25.58
N ALA A 235 0.78 19.01 26.85
CA ALA A 235 -0.13 19.52 27.87
C ALA A 235 0.12 21.00 28.14
#